data_ec68df2d773de6389518f988518444d1
#
_entry.id   ec68df2d773de6389518f988518444d1
#
_cell.length_a   1.000
_cell.length_b   1.000
_cell.length_c   1.000
_cell.angle_alpha   90.00
_cell.angle_beta   90.00
_cell.angle_gamma   90.00
#
_symmetry.space_group_name_H-M   'P 1'
#
loop_
_entity.id
_entity.type
_entity.pdbx_description
1 polymer ?
#
loop_
_entity_poly.entity_id
_entity_poly.type
_entity_poly.pdbx_seq_one_letter_code
_entity_poly.pdbx_strand_id
1 'polypeptide(L)'
;MVYEIQKNFLLPDTMLLKNLQEDGILFKIHELEIFYTKITYSQSVKFKSLDGFYYKIIETNDKILEQNQEEQISKKEFEKARKKSIGKGIKKKRYEFKFCSLKSFIEVYNKSKFCILKIFFPTLDEANRFILPYEFKIQKEFDYILDSKFITLYGCDFEQINIEKYFKSIEKNQVFDLKFSGLINAFKGYRIFLFYLFKKLKFYWNLALDKKKEEYFYQFISYADKINIILSDTEEIFDKNLNTNLSLRFQEIVEKSNIFFQNDKNIEALLLFLSSENLQSLFSDFDFFIKENSFYEGSQKDKLFKQILADEFRKKLIFFKKNLLKNFENEKFSRSFSGLLIFLEYFCNFFDIKPLNKLNEKFFLFKDREKAIVKIIKKREKFFKLISRINRELKIYKGY
;
A
#
# COMPACT_ATOMS: atom_id res chain seq x y z
N MET A 1 24.83 -16.94 -19.09
CA MET A 1 23.73 -15.97 -19.02
C MET A 1 24.35 -14.59 -18.87
N VAL A 2 24.18 -13.69 -19.81
CA VAL A 2 24.68 -12.32 -19.70
C VAL A 2 23.60 -11.56 -18.93
N TYR A 3 23.89 -11.15 -17.69
CA TYR A 3 23.02 -10.24 -16.97
C TYR A 3 23.05 -8.91 -17.74
N GLU A 4 21.93 -8.52 -18.33
CA GLU A 4 21.77 -7.21 -18.96
C GLU A 4 21.68 -6.15 -17.83
N ILE A 5 22.74 -5.40 -17.65
CA ILE A 5 22.79 -4.29 -16.68
C ILE A 5 21.97 -3.16 -17.29
N GLN A 6 20.92 -2.72 -16.58
CA GLN A 6 20.06 -1.66 -17.07
C GLN A 6 19.84 -0.57 -16.02
N LYS A 7 19.74 0.67 -16.49
CA LYS A 7 19.20 1.80 -15.72
C LYS A 7 17.81 2.17 -16.23
N ASN A 8 16.92 2.51 -15.33
CA ASN A 8 15.55 2.90 -15.63
C ASN A 8 15.29 4.32 -15.16
N PHE A 9 14.74 5.16 -16.04
CA PHE A 9 14.47 6.56 -15.76
C PHE A 9 13.00 6.86 -16.03
N LEU A 10 12.34 7.50 -15.08
CA LEU A 10 10.97 7.97 -15.24
C LEU A 10 10.98 9.31 -15.98
N LEU A 11 10.28 9.37 -17.10
CA LEU A 11 10.05 10.58 -17.86
C LEU A 11 8.62 11.10 -17.57
N PRO A 12 8.43 12.42 -17.45
CA PRO A 12 7.14 13.00 -17.10
C PRO A 12 6.08 12.85 -18.20
N ASP A 13 6.54 12.73 -19.44
CA ASP A 13 5.70 12.66 -20.63
C ASP A 13 6.44 12.06 -21.83
N THR A 14 5.85 12.17 -23.02
CA THR A 14 6.41 11.68 -24.28
C THR A 14 7.24 12.73 -25.04
N MET A 15 7.59 13.85 -24.42
CA MET A 15 8.29 14.94 -25.10
C MET A 15 9.67 14.52 -25.60
N LEU A 16 10.39 13.74 -24.78
CA LEU A 16 11.67 13.17 -25.21
C LEU A 16 11.53 12.33 -26.50
N LEU A 17 10.50 11.50 -26.58
CA LEU A 17 10.26 10.67 -27.76
C LEU A 17 10.04 11.54 -29.00
N LYS A 18 9.31 12.65 -28.89
CA LYS A 18 9.08 13.60 -29.97
C LYS A 18 10.38 14.28 -30.40
N ASN A 19 11.16 14.78 -29.43
CA ASN A 19 12.43 15.45 -29.72
C ASN A 19 13.39 14.50 -30.45
N LEU A 20 13.54 13.25 -29.99
CA LEU A 20 14.38 12.26 -30.66
C LEU A 20 13.89 11.91 -32.07
N GLN A 21 12.57 11.95 -32.32
CA GLN A 21 12.00 11.78 -33.66
C GLN A 21 12.32 12.97 -34.58
N GLU A 22 12.23 14.18 -34.04
CA GLU A 22 12.59 15.40 -34.75
C GLU A 22 14.10 15.47 -35.10
N ASP A 23 14.94 14.91 -34.19
CA ASP A 23 16.40 14.75 -34.41
C ASP A 23 16.74 13.60 -35.39
N GLY A 24 15.76 12.97 -36.01
CA GLY A 24 15.94 11.93 -37.02
C GLY A 24 16.30 10.54 -36.48
N ILE A 25 16.14 10.30 -35.21
CA ILE A 25 16.36 8.97 -34.60
C ILE A 25 15.32 7.98 -35.08
N LEU A 26 15.78 6.87 -35.66
CA LEU A 26 14.91 5.79 -36.11
C LEU A 26 14.55 4.86 -34.97
N PHE A 27 13.24 4.55 -34.84
CA PHE A 27 12.71 3.64 -33.83
C PHE A 27 12.18 2.37 -34.44
N LYS A 28 12.51 1.23 -33.81
CA LYS A 28 11.76 -0.01 -34.01
C LYS A 28 10.64 -0.05 -32.96
N ILE A 29 9.39 -0.08 -33.42
CA ILE A 29 8.23 0.02 -32.52
C ILE A 29 7.66 -1.38 -32.28
N HIS A 30 7.43 -1.71 -31.00
CA HIS A 30 6.85 -2.96 -30.58
C HIS A 30 5.59 -2.72 -29.74
N GLU A 31 4.55 -3.52 -29.97
CA GLU A 31 3.34 -3.54 -29.15
C GLU A 31 3.40 -4.71 -28.17
N LEU A 32 3.29 -4.41 -26.89
CA LEU A 32 3.37 -5.40 -25.82
C LEU A 32 2.10 -5.39 -24.97
N GLU A 33 1.62 -6.58 -24.64
CA GLU A 33 0.67 -6.79 -23.57
C GLU A 33 1.23 -7.85 -22.60
N ILE A 34 1.18 -7.57 -21.29
CA ILE A 34 1.72 -8.46 -20.25
C ILE A 34 0.70 -8.59 -19.13
N PHE A 35 0.49 -9.80 -18.64
CA PHE A 35 -0.27 -10.07 -17.42
C PHE A 35 0.20 -11.37 -16.75
N TYR A 36 -0.15 -11.53 -15.47
CA TYR A 36 0.15 -12.73 -14.69
C TYR A 36 -1.12 -13.49 -14.36
N THR A 37 -1.04 -14.82 -14.28
CA THR A 37 -2.15 -15.68 -13.86
C THR A 37 -1.87 -16.44 -12.58
N LYS A 38 -0.59 -16.51 -12.18
CA LYS A 38 -0.15 -17.16 -10.94
C LYS A 38 1.11 -16.46 -10.45
N ILE A 39 1.14 -16.17 -9.16
CA ILE A 39 2.34 -15.69 -8.48
C ILE A 39 2.41 -16.40 -7.12
N THR A 40 3.52 -17.07 -6.89
CA THR A 40 3.85 -17.74 -5.62
C THR A 40 5.24 -17.32 -5.19
N TYR A 41 5.68 -17.72 -4.00
CA TYR A 41 7.04 -17.47 -3.55
C TYR A 41 8.11 -18.05 -4.49
N SER A 42 7.86 -19.25 -5.04
CA SER A 42 8.84 -19.96 -5.87
C SER A 42 8.64 -19.78 -7.37
N GLN A 43 7.49 -19.30 -7.82
CA GLN A 43 7.15 -19.32 -9.24
C GLN A 43 6.13 -18.24 -9.61
N SER A 44 6.31 -17.62 -10.77
CA SER A 44 5.27 -16.83 -11.43
C SER A 44 4.98 -17.33 -12.85
N VAL A 45 3.72 -17.18 -13.28
CA VAL A 45 3.28 -17.51 -14.64
C VAL A 45 2.82 -16.23 -15.32
N LYS A 46 3.63 -15.76 -16.26
CA LYS A 46 3.44 -14.55 -17.04
C LYS A 46 3.01 -14.89 -18.46
N PHE A 47 2.11 -14.11 -18.98
CA PHE A 47 1.70 -14.14 -20.37
C PHE A 47 2.12 -12.82 -21.03
N LYS A 48 2.70 -12.93 -22.22
CA LYS A 48 3.20 -11.80 -23.00
C LYS A 48 2.71 -11.91 -24.43
N SER A 49 2.16 -10.83 -24.97
CA SER A 49 2.08 -10.69 -26.41
C SER A 49 3.14 -9.68 -26.88
N LEU A 50 3.75 -9.95 -28.01
CA LEU A 50 4.74 -9.10 -28.66
C LEU A 50 4.46 -9.11 -30.15
N ASP A 51 4.03 -8.01 -30.72
CA ASP A 51 3.77 -7.83 -32.16
C ASP A 51 2.87 -8.91 -32.77
N GLY A 52 1.86 -9.36 -32.01
CA GLY A 52 0.92 -10.40 -32.44
C GLY A 52 1.37 -11.84 -32.17
N PHE A 53 2.57 -12.07 -31.67
CA PHE A 53 3.00 -13.36 -31.15
C PHE A 53 2.69 -13.48 -29.65
N TYR A 54 2.32 -14.68 -29.21
CA TYR A 54 1.85 -14.91 -27.84
C TYR A 54 2.74 -15.93 -27.14
N TYR A 55 3.10 -15.62 -25.88
CA TYR A 55 4.03 -16.41 -25.09
C TYR A 55 3.49 -16.63 -23.69
N LYS A 56 3.76 -17.82 -23.15
CA LYS A 56 3.61 -18.16 -21.73
C LYS A 56 5.00 -18.33 -21.16
N ILE A 57 5.29 -17.61 -20.09
CA ILE A 57 6.60 -17.58 -19.46
C ILE A 57 6.43 -18.03 -18.02
N ILE A 58 7.19 -19.04 -17.62
CA ILE A 58 7.25 -19.53 -16.25
C ILE A 58 8.56 -19.04 -15.67
N GLU A 59 8.46 -18.10 -14.73
CA GLU A 59 9.60 -17.52 -14.01
C GLU A 59 9.74 -18.25 -12.67
N THR A 60 10.91 -18.85 -12.39
CA THR A 60 11.23 -19.43 -11.08
C THR A 60 11.99 -18.41 -10.26
N ASN A 61 11.52 -18.18 -9.02
CA ASN A 61 12.15 -17.20 -8.10
C ASN A 61 13.27 -17.84 -7.26
N ASP A 62 13.98 -18.85 -7.78
CA ASP A 62 15.10 -19.42 -7.06
C ASP A 62 16.29 -18.45 -7.11
N LYS A 63 16.78 -18.05 -5.94
CA LYS A 63 17.86 -17.06 -5.81
C LYS A 63 19.18 -17.47 -6.48
N ILE A 64 19.31 -18.71 -6.90
CA ILE A 64 20.54 -19.28 -7.46
C ILE A 64 20.44 -19.48 -8.99
N LEU A 65 19.25 -19.72 -9.54
CA LEU A 65 19.05 -19.94 -10.98
C LEU A 65 17.67 -19.42 -11.39
N GLU A 66 17.62 -18.22 -11.94
CA GLU A 66 16.43 -17.74 -12.68
C GLU A 66 16.31 -18.56 -13.97
N GLN A 67 15.55 -19.63 -13.94
CA GLN A 67 15.20 -20.38 -15.17
C GLN A 67 13.84 -19.85 -15.67
N ASN A 68 13.89 -19.12 -16.74
CA ASN A 68 12.69 -18.71 -17.47
C ASN A 68 12.40 -19.75 -18.57
N GLN A 69 11.27 -20.44 -18.45
CA GLN A 69 10.74 -21.30 -19.50
C GLN A 69 9.76 -20.49 -20.34
N GLU A 70 10.08 -20.19 -21.58
CA GLU A 70 9.23 -19.47 -22.53
C GLU A 70 8.67 -20.45 -23.56
N GLU A 71 7.35 -20.46 -23.72
CA GLU A 71 6.59 -21.30 -24.65
C GLU A 71 5.73 -20.39 -25.51
N GLN A 72 5.84 -20.54 -26.83
CA GLN A 72 4.93 -19.85 -27.74
C GLN A 72 3.56 -20.56 -27.72
N ILE A 73 2.49 -19.78 -27.57
CA ILE A 73 1.12 -20.29 -27.44
C ILE A 73 0.20 -19.69 -28.51
N SER A 74 -0.98 -20.28 -28.65
CA SER A 74 -2.00 -19.74 -29.53
C SER A 74 -2.69 -18.51 -28.97
N LYS A 75 -3.24 -17.63 -29.83
CA LYS A 75 -4.07 -16.50 -29.44
C LYS A 75 -5.25 -16.92 -28.54
N LYS A 76 -5.86 -18.07 -28.85
CA LYS A 76 -7.00 -18.61 -28.09
C LYS A 76 -6.62 -18.96 -26.66
N GLU A 77 -5.44 -19.53 -26.45
CA GLU A 77 -4.91 -19.83 -25.12
C GLU A 77 -4.57 -18.56 -24.35
N PHE A 78 -3.96 -17.58 -25.02
CA PHE A 78 -3.67 -16.27 -24.43
C PHE A 78 -4.95 -15.57 -23.95
N GLU A 79 -6.00 -15.49 -24.74
CA GLU A 79 -7.28 -14.88 -24.36
C GLU A 79 -7.99 -15.66 -23.24
N LYS A 80 -7.88 -16.98 -23.24
CA LYS A 80 -8.38 -17.81 -22.12
C LYS A 80 -7.64 -17.53 -20.81
N ALA A 81 -6.33 -17.39 -20.88
CA ALA A 81 -5.49 -17.04 -19.72
C ALA A 81 -5.79 -15.62 -19.23
N ARG A 82 -6.03 -14.67 -20.15
CA ARG A 82 -6.37 -13.28 -19.83
C ARG A 82 -7.59 -13.14 -18.92
N LYS A 83 -8.60 -14.00 -19.09
CA LYS A 83 -9.79 -14.04 -18.22
C LYS A 83 -9.46 -14.43 -16.77
N LYS A 84 -8.28 -15.04 -16.55
CA LYS A 84 -7.77 -15.45 -15.23
C LYS A 84 -6.63 -14.55 -14.73
N SER A 85 -6.42 -13.40 -15.41
CA SER A 85 -5.35 -12.48 -15.02
C SER A 85 -5.51 -11.99 -13.60
N ILE A 86 -4.38 -11.80 -12.94
CA ILE A 86 -4.25 -11.19 -11.62
C ILE A 86 -3.56 -9.83 -11.76
N GLY A 87 -3.96 -8.88 -10.90
CA GLY A 87 -3.49 -7.51 -11.00
C GLY A 87 -4.13 -6.73 -12.16
N LYS A 88 -3.49 -5.66 -12.58
CA LYS A 88 -4.02 -4.72 -13.60
C LYS A 88 -3.78 -5.19 -15.03
N GLY A 89 -2.69 -5.94 -15.27
CA GLY A 89 -2.16 -6.14 -16.61
C GLY A 89 -1.65 -4.83 -17.21
N ILE A 90 -0.76 -4.90 -18.17
CA ILE A 90 -0.25 -3.73 -18.87
C ILE A 90 -0.30 -3.91 -20.39
N LYS A 91 -0.61 -2.79 -21.08
CA LYS A 91 -0.37 -2.62 -22.51
C LYS A 91 0.56 -1.45 -22.69
N LYS A 92 1.61 -1.63 -23.49
CA LYS A 92 2.60 -0.59 -23.74
C LYS A 92 3.13 -0.67 -25.17
N LYS A 93 3.55 0.48 -25.68
CA LYS A 93 4.41 0.58 -26.87
C LYS A 93 5.85 0.74 -26.41
N ARG A 94 6.74 -0.01 -27.03
CA ARG A 94 8.18 0.07 -26.80
C ARG A 94 8.83 0.61 -28.06
N TYR A 95 9.56 1.69 -27.91
CA TYR A 95 10.35 2.34 -28.96
C TYR A 95 11.80 1.98 -28.72
N GLU A 96 12.34 1.05 -29.54
CA GLU A 96 13.74 0.63 -29.46
C GLU A 96 14.60 1.54 -30.35
N PHE A 97 15.73 1.99 -29.81
CA PHE A 97 16.69 2.85 -30.50
C PHE A 97 18.09 2.69 -29.88
N LYS A 98 19.08 3.32 -30.51
CA LYS A 98 20.42 3.41 -29.93
C LYS A 98 20.65 4.82 -29.39
N PHE A 99 21.04 4.93 -28.14
CA PHE A 99 21.43 6.17 -27.51
C PHE A 99 22.91 6.08 -27.08
N CYS A 100 23.77 6.95 -27.62
CA CYS A 100 25.23 6.87 -27.40
C CYS A 100 25.78 5.45 -27.67
N SER A 101 25.34 4.80 -28.75
CA SER A 101 25.66 3.41 -29.09
C SER A 101 25.07 2.35 -28.14
N LEU A 102 24.44 2.74 -27.07
CA LEU A 102 23.79 1.82 -26.11
C LEU A 102 22.38 1.46 -26.58
N LYS A 103 22.03 0.19 -26.41
CA LYS A 103 20.67 -0.28 -26.66
C LYS A 103 19.72 0.39 -25.66
N SER A 104 18.69 1.02 -26.16
CA SER A 104 17.78 1.82 -25.35
C SER A 104 16.33 1.62 -25.75
N PHE A 105 15.42 1.73 -24.78
CA PHE A 105 13.98 1.65 -25.00
C PHE A 105 13.26 2.82 -24.32
N ILE A 106 12.29 3.41 -25.02
CA ILE A 106 11.25 4.22 -24.36
C ILE A 106 9.97 3.39 -24.34
N GLU A 107 9.47 3.11 -23.15
CA GLU A 107 8.23 2.38 -22.93
C GLU A 107 7.11 3.35 -22.57
N VAL A 108 6.09 3.43 -23.44
CA VAL A 108 4.90 4.26 -23.26
C VAL A 108 3.74 3.36 -22.85
N TYR A 109 3.20 3.57 -21.67
CA TYR A 109 2.13 2.76 -21.12
C TYR A 109 0.77 3.32 -21.48
N ASN A 110 -0.14 2.45 -21.92
CA ASN A 110 -1.51 2.85 -22.22
C ASN A 110 -2.20 3.37 -20.95
N LYS A 111 -2.85 4.52 -21.05
CA LYS A 111 -3.53 5.22 -19.95
C LYS A 111 -2.61 5.90 -18.93
N SER A 112 -1.33 6.03 -19.21
CA SER A 112 -0.39 6.75 -18.35
C SER A 112 0.11 8.02 -19.04
N LYS A 113 0.43 9.03 -18.24
CA LYS A 113 1.05 10.29 -18.73
C LYS A 113 2.57 10.23 -18.76
N PHE A 114 3.18 9.17 -18.26
CA PHE A 114 4.62 9.03 -18.17
C PHE A 114 5.15 7.90 -19.05
N CYS A 115 6.46 7.96 -19.29
CA CYS A 115 7.20 6.95 -20.01
C CYS A 115 8.37 6.46 -19.16
N ILE A 116 8.88 5.28 -19.47
CA ILE A 116 10.09 4.75 -18.86
C ILE A 116 11.16 4.65 -19.95
N LEU A 117 12.26 5.36 -19.74
CA LEU A 117 13.48 5.18 -20.52
C LEU A 117 14.33 4.09 -19.85
N LYS A 118 14.71 3.09 -20.62
CA LYS A 118 15.61 1.99 -20.23
C LYS A 118 16.86 2.05 -21.07
N ILE A 119 18.03 2.03 -20.44
CA ILE A 119 19.31 2.00 -21.10
C ILE A 119 20.09 0.78 -20.62
N PHE A 120 20.64 0.02 -21.54
CA PHE A 120 21.39 -1.21 -21.27
C PHE A 120 22.87 -0.97 -21.41
N PHE A 121 23.63 -1.47 -20.43
CA PHE A 121 25.07 -1.26 -20.33
C PHE A 121 25.81 -2.59 -20.43
N PRO A 122 26.97 -2.61 -21.10
CA PRO A 122 27.83 -3.79 -21.15
C PRO A 122 28.43 -4.14 -19.79
N THR A 123 28.74 -3.13 -18.97
CA THR A 123 29.39 -3.31 -17.66
C THR A 123 28.73 -2.47 -16.58
N LEU A 124 28.91 -2.89 -15.32
CA LEU A 124 28.42 -2.16 -14.14
C LEU A 124 29.14 -0.80 -13.99
N ASP A 125 30.42 -0.76 -14.34
CA ASP A 125 31.21 0.47 -14.28
C ASP A 125 30.70 1.52 -15.25
N GLU A 126 30.35 1.12 -16.47
CA GLU A 126 29.72 2.05 -17.44
C GLU A 126 28.38 2.53 -16.95
N ALA A 127 27.55 1.65 -16.40
CA ALA A 127 26.28 2.03 -15.82
C ALA A 127 26.47 3.04 -14.67
N ASN A 128 27.43 2.81 -13.76
CA ASN A 128 27.68 3.69 -12.62
C ASN A 128 28.19 5.08 -13.03
N ARG A 129 29.01 5.15 -14.10
CA ARG A 129 29.54 6.43 -14.61
C ARG A 129 28.57 7.17 -15.53
N PHE A 130 27.52 6.52 -15.97
CA PHE A 130 26.59 7.11 -16.92
C PHE A 130 25.73 8.17 -16.23
N ILE A 131 25.80 9.39 -16.79
CA ILE A 131 24.98 10.54 -16.41
C ILE A 131 24.06 10.86 -17.59
N LEU A 132 22.77 10.86 -17.36
CA LEU A 132 21.80 11.20 -18.39
C LEU A 132 21.85 12.70 -18.67
N PRO A 133 21.82 13.14 -19.96
CA PRO A 133 21.77 14.55 -20.31
C PRO A 133 20.62 15.28 -19.62
N TYR A 134 20.87 16.51 -19.17
CA TYR A 134 19.91 17.34 -18.43
C TYR A 134 18.62 17.61 -19.22
N GLU A 135 18.72 17.65 -20.55
CA GLU A 135 17.61 17.90 -21.46
C GLU A 135 16.50 16.83 -21.37
N PHE A 136 16.81 15.64 -20.85
CA PHE A 136 15.85 14.56 -20.70
C PHE A 136 14.81 14.80 -19.59
N LYS A 137 14.93 15.86 -18.79
CA LYS A 137 13.96 16.23 -17.74
C LYS A 137 13.51 15.04 -16.89
N ILE A 138 14.46 14.32 -16.33
CA ILE A 138 14.19 13.14 -15.52
C ILE A 138 13.43 13.54 -14.26
N GLN A 139 12.37 12.81 -13.92
CA GLN A 139 11.74 12.96 -12.62
C GLN A 139 12.50 12.20 -11.54
N LYS A 140 12.97 10.99 -11.85
CA LYS A 140 13.73 10.15 -10.92
C LYS A 140 14.41 8.99 -11.65
N GLU A 141 15.61 8.63 -11.23
CA GLU A 141 16.23 7.34 -11.51
C GLU A 141 15.64 6.29 -10.55
N PHE A 142 15.32 5.09 -11.07
CA PHE A 142 14.73 4.03 -10.27
C PHE A 142 15.53 2.75 -10.40
N ASP A 143 15.97 2.18 -9.28
CA ASP A 143 16.75 0.95 -9.28
C ASP A 143 15.90 -0.29 -9.57
N TYR A 144 14.77 -0.52 -8.86
CA TYR A 144 14.02 -1.79 -8.98
C TYR A 144 12.49 -1.67 -8.87
N ILE A 145 11.96 -0.53 -8.45
CA ILE A 145 10.50 -0.36 -8.22
C ILE A 145 9.71 -0.37 -9.54
N LEU A 146 10.37 -0.10 -10.67
CA LEU A 146 9.78 -0.15 -12.00
C LEU A 146 9.98 -1.47 -12.73
N ASP A 147 10.13 -2.57 -11.98
CA ASP A 147 10.05 -3.89 -12.59
C ASP A 147 8.70 -4.02 -13.32
N SER A 148 8.78 -4.55 -14.52
CA SER A 148 7.63 -4.87 -15.37
C SER A 148 6.56 -5.68 -14.62
N LYS A 149 6.97 -6.53 -13.70
CA LYS A 149 6.10 -7.33 -12.84
C LYS A 149 5.28 -6.45 -11.91
N PHE A 150 5.96 -5.50 -11.27
CA PHE A 150 5.34 -4.55 -10.37
C PHE A 150 4.26 -3.72 -11.07
N ILE A 151 4.61 -3.08 -12.20
CA ILE A 151 3.68 -2.28 -12.98
C ILE A 151 2.50 -3.13 -13.47
N THR A 152 2.76 -4.38 -13.87
CA THR A 152 1.72 -5.30 -14.31
C THR A 152 0.73 -5.66 -13.20
N LEU A 153 1.17 -5.75 -11.96
CA LEU A 153 0.31 -6.08 -10.82
C LEU A 153 -0.47 -4.88 -10.30
N TYR A 154 0.19 -3.76 -10.15
CA TYR A 154 -0.35 -2.61 -9.43
C TYR A 154 -0.80 -1.46 -10.33
N GLY A 155 -0.36 -1.44 -11.58
CA GLY A 155 -0.61 -0.37 -12.54
C GLY A 155 0.51 0.67 -12.55
N CYS A 156 0.30 1.69 -13.35
CA CYS A 156 1.29 2.72 -13.65
C CYS A 156 0.84 4.15 -13.34
N ASP A 157 0.01 4.31 -12.32
CA ASP A 157 -0.39 5.64 -11.85
C ASP A 157 0.72 6.22 -10.94
N PHE A 158 1.82 6.66 -11.56
CA PHE A 158 2.96 7.29 -10.87
C PHE A 158 2.77 8.79 -10.66
N GLU A 159 1.59 9.26 -10.37
CA GLU A 159 1.47 10.64 -9.93
C GLU A 159 2.39 10.84 -8.72
N GLN A 160 3.26 11.83 -8.79
CA GLN A 160 4.00 12.28 -7.61
C GLN A 160 2.95 12.70 -6.59
N ILE A 161 2.81 11.86 -5.56
CA ILE A 161 1.82 12.12 -4.53
C ILE A 161 2.32 13.30 -3.73
N ASN A 162 1.71 14.44 -3.97
CA ASN A 162 1.88 15.61 -3.15
C ASN A 162 1.06 15.41 -1.86
N ILE A 163 1.74 15.01 -0.80
CA ILE A 163 1.15 14.81 0.53
C ILE A 163 0.34 16.03 0.99
N GLU A 164 0.87 17.24 0.74
CA GLU A 164 0.22 18.50 1.13
C GLU A 164 -1.17 18.66 0.50
N LYS A 165 -1.33 18.21 -0.74
CA LYS A 165 -2.62 18.21 -1.42
C LYS A 165 -3.64 17.33 -0.68
N TYR A 166 -3.20 16.17 -0.18
CA TYR A 166 -4.05 15.28 0.60
C TYR A 166 -4.36 15.86 1.98
N PHE A 167 -3.39 16.43 2.66
CA PHE A 167 -3.61 17.09 3.94
C PHE A 167 -4.65 18.21 3.81
N LYS A 168 -4.49 19.11 2.84
CA LYS A 168 -5.47 20.17 2.54
C LYS A 168 -6.87 19.63 2.19
N SER A 169 -6.95 18.53 1.44
CA SER A 169 -8.22 17.89 1.12
C SER A 169 -8.91 17.31 2.36
N ILE A 170 -8.15 16.66 3.25
CA ILE A 170 -8.66 16.12 4.51
C ILE A 170 -9.14 17.26 5.43
N GLU A 171 -8.39 18.36 5.51
CA GLU A 171 -8.79 19.56 6.28
C GLU A 171 -10.09 20.15 5.81
N LYS A 172 -10.28 20.23 4.49
CA LYS A 172 -11.48 20.81 3.90
C LYS A 172 -12.71 19.90 4.01
N ASN A 173 -12.56 18.62 3.67
CA ASN A 173 -13.69 17.73 3.44
C ASN A 173 -13.92 16.75 4.60
N GLN A 174 -12.98 16.59 5.52
CA GLN A 174 -12.99 15.61 6.61
C GLN A 174 -13.28 14.17 6.16
N VAL A 175 -13.07 13.88 4.88
CA VAL A 175 -13.29 12.56 4.27
C VAL A 175 -11.95 11.97 3.86
N PHE A 176 -11.79 10.70 4.15
CA PHE A 176 -10.64 9.92 3.71
C PHE A 176 -11.01 9.18 2.42
N ASP A 177 -10.78 9.83 1.30
CA ASP A 177 -10.92 9.18 -0.01
C ASP A 177 -9.56 8.62 -0.43
N LEU A 178 -9.42 7.32 -0.29
CA LEU A 178 -8.21 6.56 -0.61
C LEU A 178 -8.08 6.26 -2.11
N LYS A 179 -8.40 7.16 -2.98
CA LYS A 179 -8.01 7.03 -4.39
C LYS A 179 -6.51 7.30 -4.57
N PHE A 180 -5.69 6.68 -3.71
CA PHE A 180 -4.25 6.70 -3.90
C PHE A 180 -3.87 5.89 -5.14
N SER A 181 -2.91 6.41 -5.85
CA SER A 181 -2.09 5.57 -6.72
C SER A 181 -1.60 4.35 -5.93
N GLY A 182 -1.71 3.15 -6.49
CA GLY A 182 -1.19 1.93 -5.85
C GLY A 182 0.31 1.95 -5.58
N LEU A 183 1.00 3.02 -5.99
CA LEU A 183 2.44 3.23 -5.96
C LEU A 183 2.91 4.17 -4.85
N ILE A 184 2.01 4.67 -4.01
CA ILE A 184 2.44 5.43 -2.84
C ILE A 184 3.29 4.53 -1.93
N ASN A 185 4.45 5.04 -1.47
CA ASN A 185 5.25 4.32 -0.51
C ASN A 185 4.55 4.27 0.87
N ALA A 186 4.96 3.33 1.70
CA ALA A 186 4.34 3.08 2.99
C ALA A 186 4.40 4.31 3.90
N PHE A 187 5.55 4.98 3.94
CA PHE A 187 5.75 6.17 4.75
C PHE A 187 4.74 7.28 4.43
N LYS A 188 4.57 7.61 3.15
CA LYS A 188 3.60 8.63 2.72
C LYS A 188 2.16 8.18 2.96
N GLY A 189 1.84 6.92 2.65
CA GLY A 189 0.48 6.37 2.79
C GLY A 189 -0.01 6.40 4.24
N TYR A 190 0.83 5.95 5.17
CA TYR A 190 0.47 5.96 6.58
C TYR A 190 0.44 7.37 7.17
N ARG A 191 1.30 8.29 6.74
CA ARG A 191 1.21 9.69 7.17
C ARG A 191 -0.13 10.33 6.81
N ILE A 192 -0.60 10.12 5.58
CA ILE A 192 -1.92 10.63 5.16
C ILE A 192 -3.04 9.99 6.00
N PHE A 193 -2.94 8.69 6.27
CA PHE A 193 -3.93 8.01 7.09
C PHE A 193 -3.92 8.46 8.55
N LEU A 194 -2.75 8.57 9.17
CA LEU A 194 -2.60 9.09 10.52
C LEU A 194 -3.08 10.54 10.63
N PHE A 195 -2.83 11.37 9.62
CA PHE A 195 -3.34 12.74 9.57
C PHE A 195 -4.88 12.77 9.58
N TYR A 196 -5.52 11.91 8.79
CA TYR A 196 -6.98 11.78 8.81
C TYR A 196 -7.50 11.37 10.18
N LEU A 197 -6.95 10.33 10.79
CA LEU A 197 -7.35 9.88 12.13
C LEU A 197 -7.15 10.99 13.17
N PHE A 198 -6.05 11.73 13.09
CA PHE A 198 -5.76 12.84 13.98
C PHE A 198 -6.74 14.02 13.82
N LYS A 199 -7.13 14.36 12.60
CA LYS A 199 -8.16 15.37 12.38
C LYS A 199 -9.51 14.96 12.98
N LYS A 200 -9.88 13.67 12.88
CA LYS A 200 -11.06 13.13 13.53
C LYS A 200 -10.96 13.14 15.04
N LEU A 201 -9.80 12.78 15.58
CA LEU A 201 -9.52 12.86 17.01
C LEU A 201 -9.71 14.29 17.54
N LYS A 202 -9.07 15.29 16.89
CA LYS A 202 -9.22 16.71 17.26
C LYS A 202 -10.67 17.21 17.14
N PHE A 203 -11.39 16.79 16.13
CA PHE A 203 -12.79 17.13 15.94
C PHE A 203 -13.63 16.64 17.14
N TYR A 204 -13.50 15.36 17.52
CA TYR A 204 -14.25 14.82 18.65
C TYR A 204 -13.75 15.31 20.00
N TRP A 205 -12.47 15.62 20.13
CA TRP A 205 -11.91 16.29 21.29
C TRP A 205 -12.58 17.66 21.54
N ASN A 206 -12.69 18.50 20.51
CA ASN A 206 -13.38 19.79 20.59
C ASN A 206 -14.87 19.63 20.95
N LEU A 207 -15.56 18.68 20.32
CA LEU A 207 -16.97 18.39 20.61
C LEU A 207 -17.16 17.87 22.05
N ALA A 208 -16.23 17.06 22.56
CA ALA A 208 -16.27 16.55 23.92
C ALA A 208 -16.13 17.69 24.95
N LEU A 209 -15.22 18.63 24.71
CA LEU A 209 -15.03 19.81 25.56
C LEU A 209 -16.22 20.78 25.50
N ASP A 210 -16.77 21.03 24.29
CA ASP A 210 -17.85 21.99 24.09
C ASP A 210 -19.22 21.44 24.53
N LYS A 211 -19.59 20.24 24.06
CA LYS A 211 -20.92 19.67 24.28
C LYS A 211 -21.02 18.79 25.52
N LYS A 212 -19.90 18.32 26.06
CA LYS A 212 -19.81 17.46 27.26
C LYS A 212 -20.69 16.21 27.20
N LYS A 213 -20.96 15.68 25.98
CA LYS A 213 -21.79 14.51 25.76
C LYS A 213 -20.94 13.25 25.70
N GLU A 214 -21.39 12.20 26.35
CA GLU A 214 -20.72 10.91 26.48
C GLU A 214 -20.34 10.31 25.10
N GLU A 215 -21.19 10.45 24.10
CA GLU A 215 -20.95 9.97 22.73
C GLU A 215 -19.68 10.54 22.09
N TYR A 216 -19.34 11.80 22.36
CA TYR A 216 -18.15 12.45 21.83
C TYR A 216 -16.86 11.98 22.53
N PHE A 217 -16.95 11.69 23.82
CA PHE A 217 -15.84 11.06 24.54
C PHE A 217 -15.54 9.66 24.00
N TYR A 218 -16.56 8.83 23.76
CA TYR A 218 -16.36 7.52 23.16
C TYR A 218 -15.74 7.60 21.77
N GLN A 219 -16.16 8.55 20.95
CA GLN A 219 -15.55 8.76 19.64
C GLN A 219 -14.09 9.21 19.75
N PHE A 220 -13.81 10.15 20.65
CA PHE A 220 -12.44 10.59 20.94
C PHE A 220 -11.52 9.40 21.31
N ILE A 221 -11.94 8.60 22.28
CA ILE A 221 -11.19 7.41 22.72
C ILE A 221 -11.02 6.42 21.57
N SER A 222 -12.06 6.19 20.80
CA SER A 222 -12.01 5.29 19.62
C SER A 222 -10.97 5.74 18.61
N TYR A 223 -10.84 7.05 18.33
CA TYR A 223 -9.82 7.54 17.41
C TYR A 223 -8.41 7.53 18.03
N ALA A 224 -8.26 7.75 19.33
CA ALA A 224 -7.00 7.57 20.03
C ALA A 224 -6.51 6.11 19.97
N ASP A 225 -7.41 5.14 20.19
CA ASP A 225 -7.12 3.70 20.06
C ASP A 225 -6.75 3.32 18.62
N LYS A 226 -7.46 3.85 17.62
CA LYS A 226 -7.12 3.62 16.20
C LYS A 226 -5.72 4.13 15.89
N ILE A 227 -5.33 5.31 16.35
CA ILE A 227 -3.98 5.86 16.15
C ILE A 227 -2.95 4.96 16.85
N ASN A 228 -3.16 4.58 18.09
CA ASN A 228 -2.28 3.68 18.83
C ASN A 228 -2.06 2.34 18.12
N ILE A 229 -3.13 1.72 17.60
CA ILE A 229 -3.04 0.46 16.87
C ILE A 229 -2.23 0.64 15.58
N ILE A 230 -2.45 1.71 14.82
CA ILE A 230 -1.72 1.96 13.57
C ILE A 230 -0.25 2.26 13.84
N LEU A 231 0.09 3.06 14.87
CA LEU A 231 1.47 3.30 15.25
C LEU A 231 2.18 1.98 15.60
N SER A 232 1.54 1.12 16.39
CA SER A 232 2.10 -0.20 16.71
C SER A 232 2.29 -1.11 15.49
N ASP A 233 1.41 -1.02 14.49
CA ASP A 233 1.52 -1.79 13.25
C ASP A 233 2.60 -1.24 12.29
N THR A 234 3.12 -0.03 12.55
CA THR A 234 4.01 0.71 11.64
C THR A 234 5.41 0.95 12.21
N GLU A 235 5.85 0.19 13.21
CA GLU A 235 7.16 0.33 13.84
C GLU A 235 8.35 0.30 12.87
N GLU A 236 8.24 -0.43 11.76
CA GLU A 236 9.29 -0.53 10.76
C GLU A 236 9.21 0.52 9.65
N ILE A 237 8.15 1.33 9.64
CA ILE A 237 7.90 2.35 8.61
C ILE A 237 8.36 3.72 9.07
N PHE A 238 8.25 4.00 10.35
CA PHE A 238 8.70 5.22 11.00
C PHE A 238 9.94 4.97 11.87
N ASP A 239 10.55 6.03 12.38
CA ASP A 239 11.58 5.89 13.41
C ASP A 239 11.00 5.13 14.62
N LYS A 240 11.66 4.06 14.98
CA LYS A 240 11.14 3.11 15.98
C LYS A 240 10.94 3.75 17.34
N ASN A 241 11.89 4.55 17.81
CA ASN A 241 11.85 5.11 19.16
C ASN A 241 10.72 6.13 19.28
N LEU A 242 10.64 7.02 18.29
CA LEU A 242 9.60 8.05 18.28
C LEU A 242 8.20 7.44 18.11
N ASN A 243 8.08 6.48 17.20
CA ASN A 243 6.82 5.77 16.95
C ASN A 243 6.33 5.03 18.20
N THR A 244 7.23 4.31 18.89
CA THR A 244 6.91 3.61 20.14
C THR A 244 6.52 4.60 21.24
N ASN A 245 7.24 5.71 21.41
CA ASN A 245 6.90 6.75 22.38
C ASN A 245 5.49 7.32 22.14
N LEU A 246 5.19 7.70 20.90
CA LEU A 246 3.87 8.21 20.54
C LEU A 246 2.76 7.17 20.75
N SER A 247 3.02 5.90 20.39
CA SER A 247 2.07 4.80 20.63
C SER A 247 1.74 4.63 22.11
N LEU A 248 2.76 4.64 22.98
CA LEU A 248 2.57 4.54 24.44
C LEU A 248 1.75 5.72 24.99
N ARG A 249 2.02 6.94 24.56
CA ARG A 249 1.25 8.13 24.98
C ARG A 249 -0.21 8.06 24.53
N PHE A 250 -0.51 7.55 23.32
CA PHE A 250 -1.89 7.31 22.88
C PHE A 250 -2.55 6.17 23.65
N GLN A 251 -1.80 5.12 24.00
CA GLN A 251 -2.29 4.04 24.86
C GLN A 251 -2.68 4.56 26.24
N GLU A 252 -1.87 5.42 26.83
CA GLU A 252 -2.16 6.07 28.12
C GLU A 252 -3.49 6.86 28.09
N ILE A 253 -3.77 7.56 26.99
CA ILE A 253 -5.06 8.24 26.80
C ILE A 253 -6.22 7.24 26.88
N VAL A 254 -6.10 6.13 26.15
CA VAL A 254 -7.15 5.11 26.11
C VAL A 254 -7.37 4.47 27.48
N GLU A 255 -6.28 4.12 28.18
CA GLU A 255 -6.33 3.53 29.51
C GLU A 255 -6.95 4.47 30.55
N LYS A 256 -6.45 5.70 30.64
CA LYS A 256 -7.00 6.70 31.58
C LYS A 256 -8.46 6.98 31.29
N SER A 257 -8.82 7.15 30.03
CA SER A 257 -10.21 7.41 29.65
C SER A 257 -11.14 6.25 30.00
N ASN A 258 -10.71 5.00 29.81
CA ASN A 258 -11.49 3.82 30.19
C ASN A 258 -11.70 3.75 31.72
N ILE A 259 -10.68 4.10 32.52
CA ILE A 259 -10.81 4.16 34.00
C ILE A 259 -11.88 5.18 34.41
N PHE A 260 -11.94 6.36 33.79
CA PHE A 260 -12.97 7.35 34.06
C PHE A 260 -14.38 6.85 33.74
N PHE A 261 -14.55 6.04 32.68
CA PHE A 261 -15.84 5.47 32.36
C PHE A 261 -16.26 4.31 33.24
N GLN A 262 -15.31 3.56 33.80
CA GLN A 262 -15.58 2.44 34.72
C GLN A 262 -15.89 2.92 36.14
N ASN A 263 -15.33 4.02 36.59
CA ASN A 263 -15.47 4.58 37.95
C ASN A 263 -16.48 5.73 37.95
N ASP A 264 -17.77 5.41 37.99
CA ASP A 264 -18.90 6.35 38.17
C ASP A 264 -18.99 7.50 37.16
N LYS A 265 -18.45 7.31 35.96
CA LYS A 265 -18.53 8.28 34.85
C LYS A 265 -18.17 9.72 35.25
N ASN A 266 -17.05 9.88 35.93
CA ASN A 266 -16.61 11.20 36.36
C ASN A 266 -16.20 12.09 35.18
N ILE A 267 -17.22 12.70 34.54
CA ILE A 267 -17.06 13.56 33.38
C ILE A 267 -16.15 14.77 33.70
N GLU A 268 -16.18 15.30 34.90
CA GLU A 268 -15.33 16.43 35.30
C GLU A 268 -13.85 16.08 35.31
N ALA A 269 -13.49 14.93 35.87
CA ALA A 269 -12.12 14.43 35.84
C ALA A 269 -11.62 14.16 34.43
N LEU A 270 -12.51 13.63 33.54
CA LEU A 270 -12.21 13.42 32.14
C LEU A 270 -12.00 14.76 31.40
N LEU A 271 -12.82 15.78 31.69
CA LEU A 271 -12.65 17.12 31.10
C LEU A 271 -11.33 17.78 31.55
N LEU A 272 -10.95 17.64 32.80
CA LEU A 272 -9.65 18.10 33.30
C LEU A 272 -8.51 17.41 32.58
N PHE A 273 -8.60 16.09 32.41
CA PHE A 273 -7.61 15.33 31.64
C PHE A 273 -7.54 15.81 30.17
N LEU A 274 -8.68 16.00 29.52
CA LEU A 274 -8.74 16.48 28.13
C LEU A 274 -8.22 17.91 27.95
N SER A 275 -8.25 18.72 29.00
CA SER A 275 -7.73 20.09 29.00
C SER A 275 -6.27 20.18 29.43
N SER A 276 -5.62 19.05 29.75
CA SER A 276 -4.26 19.03 30.30
C SER A 276 -3.22 19.46 29.25
N GLU A 277 -2.14 20.10 29.73
CA GLU A 277 -0.98 20.48 28.92
C GLU A 277 -0.31 19.26 28.29
N ASN A 278 -0.29 18.12 28.97
CA ASN A 278 0.27 16.86 28.45
C ASN A 278 -0.44 16.40 27.19
N LEU A 279 -1.76 16.52 27.11
CA LEU A 279 -2.52 16.15 25.92
C LEU A 279 -2.28 17.14 24.77
N GLN A 280 -2.19 18.43 25.09
CA GLN A 280 -1.88 19.47 24.08
C GLN A 280 -0.45 19.30 23.53
N SER A 281 0.52 18.99 24.39
CA SER A 281 1.87 18.64 23.97
C SER A 281 1.89 17.41 23.05
N LEU A 282 1.19 16.34 23.42
CA LEU A 282 1.08 15.17 22.55
C LEU A 282 0.50 15.53 21.17
N PHE A 283 -0.53 16.35 21.12
CA PHE A 283 -1.12 16.77 19.84
C PHE A 283 -0.16 17.59 18.98
N SER A 284 0.66 18.44 19.61
CA SER A 284 1.70 19.20 18.92
C SER A 284 2.81 18.30 18.37
N ASP A 285 3.30 17.38 19.21
CA ASP A 285 4.34 16.42 18.83
C ASP A 285 3.86 15.49 17.70
N PHE A 286 2.60 15.07 17.77
CA PHE A 286 2.03 14.18 16.74
C PHE A 286 1.75 14.91 15.43
N ASP A 287 1.31 16.17 15.46
CA ASP A 287 1.14 17.01 14.27
C ASP A 287 2.49 17.21 13.57
N PHE A 288 3.53 17.49 14.35
CA PHE A 288 4.91 17.60 13.86
C PHE A 288 5.40 16.28 13.24
N PHE A 289 5.23 15.15 13.94
CA PHE A 289 5.59 13.83 13.45
C PHE A 289 4.95 13.49 12.11
N ILE A 290 3.68 13.86 11.92
CA ILE A 290 2.97 13.60 10.66
C ILE A 290 3.44 14.53 9.54
N LYS A 291 3.74 15.79 9.82
CA LYS A 291 4.03 16.80 8.79
C LYS A 291 5.49 16.82 8.36
N GLU A 292 6.42 16.59 9.27
CA GLU A 292 7.84 16.61 8.95
C GLU A 292 8.29 15.38 8.14
N ASN A 293 9.15 15.61 7.15
CA ASN A 293 9.41 14.65 6.09
C ASN A 293 10.64 13.76 6.27
N SER A 294 11.69 14.21 6.96
CA SER A 294 13.02 13.63 6.73
C SER A 294 13.65 12.91 7.91
N PHE A 295 13.17 13.14 9.13
CA PHE A 295 13.86 12.64 10.33
C PHE A 295 13.28 11.34 10.89
N TYR A 296 12.12 10.88 10.41
CA TYR A 296 11.35 9.84 11.09
C TYR A 296 11.09 8.60 10.22
N GLU A 297 12.01 8.33 9.27
CA GLU A 297 11.87 7.25 8.31
C GLU A 297 12.44 5.93 8.84
N GLY A 298 11.61 4.88 8.84
CA GLY A 298 12.00 3.53 9.22
C GLY A 298 12.58 2.71 8.06
N SER A 299 13.00 1.48 8.35
CA SER A 299 13.65 0.56 7.40
C SER A 299 12.77 0.13 6.23
N GLN A 300 11.43 0.18 6.39
CA GLN A 300 10.48 -0.22 5.35
C GLN A 300 9.73 0.95 4.70
N LYS A 301 10.22 2.17 4.87
CA LYS A 301 9.61 3.41 4.37
C LYS A 301 9.27 3.39 2.88
N ASP A 302 10.17 2.83 2.08
CA ASP A 302 10.09 2.84 0.62
C ASP A 302 9.26 1.69 0.05
N LYS A 303 8.90 0.71 0.88
CA LYS A 303 7.98 -0.33 0.45
C LYS A 303 6.64 0.29 0.06
N LEU A 304 5.95 -0.36 -0.87
CA LEU A 304 4.63 0.11 -1.25
C LEU A 304 3.65 0.01 -0.11
N PHE A 305 2.86 1.06 0.04
CA PHE A 305 1.77 1.10 1.00
C PHE A 305 0.84 -0.11 0.86
N LYS A 306 0.45 -0.43 -0.38
CA LYS A 306 -0.42 -1.58 -0.65
C LYS A 306 0.19 -2.93 -0.27
N GLN A 307 1.51 -3.08 -0.41
CA GLN A 307 2.22 -4.29 0.02
C GLN A 307 2.20 -4.45 1.53
N ILE A 308 2.57 -3.39 2.24
CA ILE A 308 2.55 -3.38 3.72
C ILE A 308 1.12 -3.64 4.22
N LEU A 309 0.11 -2.97 3.65
CA LEU A 309 -1.28 -3.22 4.01
C LEU A 309 -1.67 -4.69 3.79
N ALA A 310 -1.28 -5.30 2.67
CA ALA A 310 -1.57 -6.71 2.41
C ALA A 310 -0.92 -7.65 3.43
N ASP A 311 0.33 -7.35 3.84
CA ASP A 311 1.04 -8.13 4.84
C ASP A 311 0.42 -8.01 6.22
N GLU A 312 0.17 -6.79 6.68
CA GLU A 312 -0.46 -6.54 7.97
C GLU A 312 -1.87 -7.15 8.02
N PHE A 313 -2.64 -7.01 6.95
CA PHE A 313 -3.96 -7.61 6.87
C PHE A 313 -3.90 -9.14 6.98
N ARG A 314 -2.94 -9.78 6.30
CA ARG A 314 -2.73 -11.23 6.41
C ARG A 314 -2.31 -11.64 7.81
N LYS A 315 -1.40 -10.93 8.46
CA LYS A 315 -0.99 -11.19 9.84
C LYS A 315 -2.20 -11.18 10.76
N LYS A 316 -3.04 -10.14 10.68
CA LYS A 316 -4.25 -10.00 11.48
C LYS A 316 -5.29 -11.09 11.18
N LEU A 317 -5.51 -11.45 9.92
CA LEU A 317 -6.41 -12.53 9.53
C LEU A 317 -5.93 -13.91 10.00
N ILE A 318 -4.62 -14.17 9.95
CA ILE A 318 -4.04 -15.42 10.44
C ILE A 318 -4.19 -15.53 11.96
N PHE A 319 -3.86 -14.44 12.67
CA PHE A 319 -4.00 -14.35 14.11
C PHE A 319 -5.47 -14.54 14.53
N PHE A 320 -6.37 -13.82 13.90
CA PHE A 320 -7.82 -13.95 14.12
C PHE A 320 -8.29 -15.38 13.89
N LYS A 321 -7.88 -16.01 12.78
CA LYS A 321 -8.21 -17.41 12.47
C LYS A 321 -7.71 -18.38 13.54
N LYS A 322 -6.47 -18.22 14.03
CA LYS A 322 -5.89 -19.06 15.08
C LYS A 322 -6.67 -18.96 16.40
N ASN A 323 -7.15 -17.77 16.72
CA ASN A 323 -7.85 -17.50 17.96
C ASN A 323 -9.37 -17.78 17.89
N LEU A 324 -9.94 -17.96 16.71
CA LEU A 324 -11.32 -18.43 16.57
C LEU A 324 -11.59 -19.81 17.18
N LEU A 325 -10.53 -20.55 17.54
CA LEU A 325 -10.59 -21.88 18.17
C LEU A 325 -10.30 -21.85 19.68
N LYS A 326 -9.83 -20.70 20.21
CA LYS A 326 -9.43 -20.54 21.62
C LYS A 326 -10.40 -19.59 22.32
N ASN A 327 -10.44 -19.66 23.66
CA ASN A 327 -11.26 -18.74 24.44
C ASN A 327 -10.87 -17.28 24.24
N PHE A 328 -11.88 -16.42 24.05
CA PHE A 328 -11.79 -15.05 23.54
C PHE A 328 -11.40 -13.99 24.58
N GLU A 329 -11.11 -14.37 25.81
CA GLU A 329 -10.87 -13.46 26.94
C GLU A 329 -9.48 -12.82 26.97
N ASN A 330 -8.71 -12.93 25.88
CA ASN A 330 -7.35 -12.43 25.83
C ASN A 330 -7.33 -10.99 25.23
N GLU A 331 -6.77 -10.06 25.98
CA GLU A 331 -6.55 -8.66 25.55
C GLU A 331 -5.84 -8.55 24.19
N LYS A 332 -4.87 -9.45 23.92
CA LYS A 332 -4.19 -9.54 22.61
C LYS A 332 -5.15 -9.84 21.48
N PHE A 333 -6.19 -10.66 21.73
CA PHE A 333 -7.23 -10.93 20.75
C PHE A 333 -8.06 -9.67 20.48
N SER A 334 -8.48 -8.98 21.55
CA SER A 334 -9.26 -7.75 21.44
C SER A 334 -8.56 -6.70 20.60
N ARG A 335 -7.27 -6.45 20.86
CA ARG A 335 -6.44 -5.48 20.10
C ARG A 335 -6.27 -5.90 18.64
N SER A 336 -5.95 -7.18 18.38
CA SER A 336 -5.81 -7.68 17.01
C SER A 336 -7.12 -7.64 16.22
N PHE A 337 -8.24 -7.87 16.87
CA PHE A 337 -9.57 -7.78 16.28
C PHE A 337 -9.92 -6.33 15.94
N SER A 338 -9.64 -5.37 16.83
CA SER A 338 -9.77 -3.94 16.56
C SER A 338 -8.93 -3.52 15.36
N GLY A 339 -7.67 -3.94 15.30
CA GLY A 339 -6.81 -3.71 14.14
C GLY A 339 -7.40 -4.28 12.84
N LEU A 340 -7.97 -5.49 12.88
CA LEU A 340 -8.64 -6.08 11.72
C LEU A 340 -9.86 -5.25 11.27
N LEU A 341 -10.65 -4.73 12.21
CA LEU A 341 -11.79 -3.88 11.90
C LEU A 341 -11.36 -2.55 11.26
N ILE A 342 -10.27 -1.92 11.74
CA ILE A 342 -9.70 -0.71 11.12
C ILE A 342 -9.31 -1.01 9.67
N PHE A 343 -8.61 -2.11 9.42
CA PHE A 343 -8.23 -2.49 8.06
C PHE A 343 -9.42 -2.75 7.15
N LEU A 344 -10.47 -3.39 7.64
CA LEU A 344 -11.70 -3.59 6.89
C LEU A 344 -12.42 -2.27 6.59
N GLU A 345 -12.51 -1.39 7.58
CA GLU A 345 -13.19 -0.10 7.47
C GLU A 345 -12.53 0.81 6.42
N TYR A 346 -11.20 0.94 6.48
CA TYR A 346 -10.48 1.95 5.70
C TYR A 346 -9.78 1.41 4.45
N PHE A 347 -9.39 0.14 4.42
CA PHE A 347 -8.48 -0.38 3.42
C PHE A 347 -9.01 -1.54 2.58
N CYS A 348 -10.21 -2.08 2.85
CA CYS A 348 -10.73 -3.20 2.06
C CYS A 348 -10.86 -2.86 0.57
N ASN A 349 -11.22 -1.62 0.24
CA ASN A 349 -11.40 -1.15 -1.13
C ASN A 349 -10.08 -0.99 -1.93
N PHE A 350 -8.91 -1.07 -1.25
CA PHE A 350 -7.61 -1.11 -1.93
C PHE A 350 -7.40 -2.40 -2.71
N PHE A 351 -8.10 -3.45 -2.32
CA PHE A 351 -7.94 -4.78 -2.87
C PHE A 351 -9.23 -5.17 -3.58
N ASP A 352 -9.13 -5.45 -4.88
CA ASP A 352 -10.27 -6.00 -5.63
C ASP A 352 -10.41 -7.50 -5.33
N ILE A 353 -10.80 -7.82 -4.09
CA ILE A 353 -10.95 -9.19 -3.58
C ILE A 353 -12.39 -9.41 -3.14
N LYS A 354 -13.20 -10.08 -3.98
CA LYS A 354 -14.61 -10.39 -3.67
C LYS A 354 -14.82 -11.06 -2.28
N PRO A 355 -14.00 -12.05 -1.84
CA PRO A 355 -14.12 -12.58 -0.49
C PRO A 355 -13.88 -11.57 0.63
N LEU A 356 -13.02 -10.57 0.40
CA LEU A 356 -12.73 -9.51 1.36
C LEU A 356 -13.93 -8.59 1.54
N ASN A 357 -14.57 -8.18 0.44
CA ASN A 357 -15.78 -7.37 0.48
C ASN A 357 -16.91 -8.10 1.24
N LYS A 358 -17.07 -9.42 1.01
CA LYS A 358 -18.02 -10.25 1.78
C LYS A 358 -17.69 -10.34 3.26
N LEU A 359 -16.42 -10.32 3.64
CA LEU A 359 -16.02 -10.29 5.05
C LEU A 359 -16.37 -8.93 5.65
N ASN A 360 -16.06 -7.85 4.95
CA ASN A 360 -16.36 -6.48 5.35
C ASN A 360 -17.87 -6.29 5.59
N GLU A 361 -18.72 -6.62 4.63
CA GLU A 361 -20.18 -6.57 4.76
C GLU A 361 -20.67 -7.32 6.01
N LYS A 362 -20.11 -8.50 6.30
CA LYS A 362 -20.50 -9.27 7.46
C LYS A 362 -20.11 -8.62 8.78
N PHE A 363 -18.96 -7.96 8.84
CA PHE A 363 -18.52 -7.27 10.05
C PHE A 363 -19.29 -5.96 10.27
N PHE A 364 -19.57 -5.19 9.21
CA PHE A 364 -20.34 -3.94 9.32
C PHE A 364 -21.83 -4.13 9.62
N LEU A 365 -22.40 -5.30 9.34
CA LEU A 365 -23.75 -5.64 9.78
C LEU A 365 -23.89 -5.77 11.30
N PHE A 366 -22.78 -5.81 12.03
CA PHE A 366 -22.79 -5.91 13.48
C PHE A 366 -22.48 -4.55 14.11
N LYS A 367 -23.51 -3.84 14.55
CA LYS A 367 -23.36 -2.60 15.34
C LYS A 367 -22.72 -2.87 16.71
N ASP A 368 -22.80 -4.10 17.19
CA ASP A 368 -22.35 -4.52 18.51
C ASP A 368 -21.23 -5.56 18.33
N ARG A 369 -20.06 -5.26 18.89
CA ARG A 369 -18.83 -6.06 18.79
C ARG A 369 -18.98 -7.44 19.43
N GLU A 370 -19.62 -7.53 20.58
CA GLU A 370 -19.81 -8.81 21.29
C GLU A 370 -20.75 -9.75 20.52
N LYS A 371 -21.86 -9.19 20.02
CA LYS A 371 -22.78 -9.93 19.15
C LYS A 371 -22.12 -10.38 17.85
N ALA A 372 -21.19 -9.56 17.30
CA ALA A 372 -20.39 -9.96 16.15
C ALA A 372 -19.53 -11.19 16.45
N ILE A 373 -18.81 -11.17 17.56
CA ILE A 373 -17.93 -12.27 18.00
C ILE A 373 -18.74 -13.54 18.18
N VAL A 374 -19.85 -13.51 18.93
CA VAL A 374 -20.71 -14.67 19.17
C VAL A 374 -21.21 -15.28 17.85
N LYS A 375 -21.63 -14.48 16.89
CA LYS A 375 -22.13 -14.94 15.58
C LYS A 375 -21.01 -15.51 14.69
N ILE A 376 -19.81 -14.98 14.80
CA ILE A 376 -18.62 -15.49 14.12
C ILE A 376 -18.27 -16.88 14.67
N ILE A 377 -18.29 -17.04 15.99
CA ILE A 377 -18.04 -18.33 16.65
C ILE A 377 -19.05 -19.39 16.19
N LYS A 378 -20.34 -19.08 16.18
CA LYS A 378 -21.40 -19.98 15.71
C LYS A 378 -21.22 -20.41 14.24
N LYS A 379 -20.52 -19.61 13.42
CA LYS A 379 -20.29 -19.86 11.99
C LYS A 379 -18.80 -20.02 11.65
N ARG A 380 -17.97 -20.43 12.61
CA ARG A 380 -16.50 -20.46 12.52
C ARG A 380 -15.95 -21.14 11.27
N GLU A 381 -16.47 -22.29 10.86
CA GLU A 381 -15.98 -23.02 9.68
C GLU A 381 -16.15 -22.23 8.38
N LYS A 382 -17.28 -21.53 8.25
CA LYS A 382 -17.56 -20.65 7.10
C LYS A 382 -16.59 -19.47 7.06
N PHE A 383 -16.27 -18.91 8.23
CA PHE A 383 -15.26 -17.84 8.35
C PHE A 383 -13.86 -18.37 8.07
N PHE A 384 -13.48 -19.56 8.52
CA PHE A 384 -12.20 -20.20 8.21
C PHE A 384 -11.97 -20.35 6.71
N LYS A 385 -12.95 -20.88 5.99
CA LYS A 385 -12.89 -21.02 4.53
C LYS A 385 -12.74 -19.66 3.85
N LEU A 386 -13.49 -18.66 4.31
CA LEU A 386 -13.44 -17.30 3.77
C LEU A 386 -12.07 -16.65 4.01
N ILE A 387 -11.55 -16.67 5.24
CA ILE A 387 -10.24 -16.12 5.60
C ILE A 387 -9.11 -16.80 4.83
N SER A 388 -9.17 -18.15 4.69
CA SER A 388 -8.15 -18.89 3.94
C SER A 388 -8.11 -18.48 2.47
N ARG A 389 -9.28 -18.17 1.88
CA ARG A 389 -9.38 -17.68 0.51
C ARG A 389 -8.82 -16.26 0.39
N ILE A 390 -9.18 -15.35 1.31
CA ILE A 390 -8.65 -13.98 1.35
C ILE A 390 -7.14 -14.01 1.49
N ASN A 391 -6.59 -14.78 2.43
CA ASN A 391 -5.15 -14.88 2.65
C ASN A 391 -4.38 -15.37 1.41
N ARG A 392 -4.98 -16.28 0.63
CA ARG A 392 -4.39 -16.73 -0.63
C ARG A 392 -4.38 -15.62 -1.69
N GLU A 393 -5.46 -14.86 -1.80
CA GLU A 393 -5.58 -13.76 -2.75
C GLU A 393 -4.71 -12.55 -2.35
N LEU A 394 -4.59 -12.23 -1.05
CA LEU A 394 -3.70 -11.18 -0.56
C LEU A 394 -2.21 -11.47 -0.79
N LYS A 395 -1.80 -12.74 -0.91
CA LYS A 395 -0.41 -13.08 -1.27
C LYS A 395 0.05 -12.48 -2.59
N ILE A 396 -0.88 -12.24 -3.50
CA ILE A 396 -0.60 -11.64 -4.82
C ILE A 396 -0.05 -10.21 -4.68
N TYR A 397 -0.46 -9.51 -3.63
CA TYR A 397 -0.04 -8.13 -3.35
C TYR A 397 1.24 -8.05 -2.51
N LYS A 398 1.75 -9.17 -2.01
CA LYS A 398 3.07 -9.24 -1.41
C LYS A 398 4.12 -8.96 -2.48
N GLY A 399 4.88 -7.91 -2.30
CA GLY A 399 6.08 -7.71 -3.10
C GLY A 399 7.08 -8.86 -2.87
N TYR A 400 7.84 -9.17 -3.88
CA TYR A 400 8.87 -10.20 -3.87
C TYR A 400 10.22 -9.58 -3.54
#